data_3d140675ca80a228c6770a9f373813cb
#
_entry.id   3d140675ca80a228c6770a9f373813cb
#
_cell.length_a   1.000
_cell.length_b   1.000
_cell.length_c   1.000
_cell.angle_alpha   90.00
_cell.angle_beta   90.00
_cell.angle_gamma   90.00
#
_symmetry.space_group_name_H-M   'P 1'
#
loop_
_entity.id
_entity.type
_entity.pdbx_description
1 polymer ?
#
loop_
_entity_poly.entity_id
_entity_poly.type
_entity_poly.pdbx_seq_one_letter_code
_entity_poly.pdbx_strand_id
1 'polypeptide(L)'
;FFLHVNEENYLFNLFKLNKITSKEILDIMQSANNDEKCAGVITWMHTFSPSKMWIAGFNALKKPYLHVNTQYNRDIPWNDIDMDFMNLNQSAHGDREHGYIAARMHPKRKVVAGYWKDENVQNKIDVWMRAAVGAAESRKLRVLRISDNMRNVAVTDGDKIEAQIKLGW
;
A
#
# COMPACT_ATOMS: atom_id res chain seq x y z
N PHE A 1 -10.42 0.21 -5.49
CA PHE A 1 -9.91 -1.17 -5.44
C PHE A 1 -8.80 -1.24 -4.41
N PHE A 2 -8.92 -2.11 -3.43
CA PHE A 2 -7.84 -2.47 -2.52
C PHE A 2 -7.39 -3.88 -2.86
N LEU A 3 -6.13 -4.05 -3.13
CA LEU A 3 -5.54 -5.33 -3.44
C LEU A 3 -4.71 -5.77 -2.22
N HIS A 4 -5.06 -6.88 -1.64
CA HIS A 4 -4.37 -7.49 -0.53
C HIS A 4 -3.62 -8.74 -1.02
N VAL A 5 -2.33 -8.83 -0.78
CA VAL A 5 -1.46 -9.83 -1.42
C VAL A 5 -1.27 -11.06 -0.58
N ASN A 6 -1.24 -12.21 -1.24
CA ASN A 6 -0.89 -13.49 -0.64
C ASN A 6 0.33 -14.13 -1.35
N GLU A 7 1.36 -14.49 -0.62
CA GLU A 7 2.09 -15.75 -0.77
C GLU A 7 1.52 -16.69 0.31
N GLU A 8 1.53 -17.95 0.20
CA GLU A 8 0.83 -19.05 0.93
C GLU A 8 0.16 -18.76 2.30
N ASN A 9 0.51 -17.65 2.95
CA ASN A 9 -0.01 -17.20 4.26
C ASN A 9 -0.65 -15.81 4.27
N TYR A 10 -0.68 -15.06 3.16
CA TYR A 10 -1.25 -13.71 3.06
C TYR A 10 -2.39 -13.68 2.05
N LEU A 11 -3.61 -13.39 2.51
CA LEU A 11 -4.81 -13.36 1.68
C LEU A 11 -4.87 -12.11 0.80
N PHE A 12 -5.27 -12.34 -0.45
CA PHE A 12 -5.56 -11.30 -1.42
C PHE A 12 -7.05 -10.95 -1.34
N ASN A 13 -7.42 -9.84 -0.73
CA ASN A 13 -8.79 -9.36 -0.67
C ASN A 13 -8.98 -8.15 -1.57
N LEU A 14 -9.84 -8.28 -2.57
CA LEU A 14 -10.25 -7.19 -3.42
C LEU A 14 -11.52 -6.54 -2.84
N PHE A 15 -11.38 -5.33 -2.31
CA PHE A 15 -12.53 -4.54 -1.89
C PHE A 15 -12.94 -3.59 -3.02
N LYS A 16 -14.05 -3.90 -3.70
CA LYS A 16 -14.66 -2.98 -4.66
C LYS A 16 -15.60 -2.04 -3.90
N LEU A 17 -15.20 -0.79 -3.75
CA LEU A 17 -16.03 0.23 -3.14
C LEU A 17 -16.90 0.89 -4.21
N ASN A 18 -18.20 0.61 -4.20
CA ASN A 18 -19.17 1.20 -5.13
C ASN A 18 -19.72 2.57 -4.66
N LYS A 19 -19.63 2.84 -3.36
CA LYS A 19 -19.95 4.14 -2.74
C LYS A 19 -18.92 4.41 -1.67
N ILE A 20 -18.02 5.34 -1.92
CA ILE A 20 -16.91 5.61 -1.02
C ILE A 20 -17.30 6.78 -0.11
N THR A 21 -17.40 6.52 1.18
CA THR A 21 -17.48 7.55 2.23
C THR A 21 -16.14 7.59 2.98
N SER A 22 -15.86 8.70 3.64
CA SER A 22 -14.68 8.83 4.52
C SER A 22 -14.64 7.75 5.60
N LYS A 23 -15.82 7.33 6.08
CA LYS A 23 -15.94 6.27 7.08
C LYS A 23 -15.53 4.91 6.52
N GLU A 24 -16.00 4.54 5.33
CA GLU A 24 -15.65 3.26 4.69
C GLU A 24 -14.15 3.16 4.42
N ILE A 25 -13.52 4.25 3.97
CA ILE A 25 -12.07 4.29 3.78
C ILE A 25 -11.34 4.09 5.12
N LEU A 26 -11.78 4.78 6.16
CA LEU A 26 -11.22 4.63 7.50
C LEU A 26 -11.36 3.19 8.00
N ASP A 27 -12.55 2.61 7.89
CA ASP A 27 -12.86 1.25 8.35
C ASP A 27 -11.95 0.20 7.63
N ILE A 28 -11.74 0.36 6.32
CA ILE A 28 -10.85 -0.53 5.55
C ILE A 28 -9.39 -0.37 5.98
N MET A 29 -8.91 0.86 6.18
CA MET A 29 -7.54 1.08 6.63
C MET A 29 -7.30 0.53 8.04
N GLN A 30 -8.29 0.64 8.92
CA GLN A 30 -8.25 0.01 10.25
C GLN A 30 -8.29 -1.52 10.16
N SER A 31 -9.14 -2.08 9.31
CA SER A 31 -9.18 -3.52 9.06
C SER A 31 -7.85 -4.04 8.54
N ALA A 32 -7.23 -3.32 7.58
CA ALA A 32 -5.90 -3.67 7.09
C ALA A 32 -4.83 -3.64 8.20
N ASN A 33 -4.89 -2.66 9.12
CA ASN A 33 -3.98 -2.61 10.26
C ASN A 33 -4.14 -3.81 11.20
N ASN A 34 -5.38 -4.23 11.45
CA ASN A 34 -5.72 -5.27 12.42
C ASN A 34 -5.56 -6.69 11.87
N ASP A 35 -5.49 -6.84 10.55
CA ASP A 35 -5.28 -8.13 9.91
C ASP A 35 -3.78 -8.48 9.88
N GLU A 36 -3.37 -9.47 10.67
CA GLU A 36 -1.99 -9.96 10.72
C GLU A 36 -1.50 -10.52 9.39
N LYS A 37 -2.43 -10.98 8.53
CA LYS A 37 -2.12 -11.48 7.19
C LYS A 37 -2.02 -10.38 6.14
N CYS A 38 -2.28 -9.12 6.49
CA CYS A 38 -2.12 -7.97 5.62
C CYS A 38 -0.70 -7.41 5.72
N ALA A 39 0.13 -7.58 4.71
CA ALA A 39 1.48 -7.02 4.67
C ALA A 39 1.50 -5.55 4.22
N GLY A 40 0.52 -5.12 3.43
CA GLY A 40 0.44 -3.76 2.91
C GLY A 40 -0.86 -3.51 2.13
N VAL A 41 -1.05 -2.30 1.64
CA VAL A 41 -2.25 -1.86 0.92
C VAL A 41 -1.86 -1.35 -0.46
N ILE A 42 -2.63 -1.73 -1.49
CA ILE A 42 -2.50 -1.19 -2.85
C ILE A 42 -3.76 -0.38 -3.17
N THR A 43 -3.56 0.84 -3.64
CA THR A 43 -4.65 1.73 -4.07
C THR A 43 -4.57 2.03 -5.56
N TRP A 44 -5.72 2.20 -6.19
CA TRP A 44 -5.83 2.54 -7.60
C TRP A 44 -7.01 3.47 -7.84
N MET A 45 -6.74 4.63 -8.45
CA MET A 45 -7.73 5.68 -8.75
C MET A 45 -7.91 5.83 -10.26
N HIS A 46 -8.39 4.78 -10.94
CA HIS A 46 -8.59 4.85 -12.39
C HIS A 46 -9.76 5.77 -12.81
N THR A 47 -10.62 6.15 -11.86
CA THR A 47 -11.77 7.04 -12.06
C THR A 47 -11.70 8.23 -11.11
N PHE A 48 -12.68 9.13 -11.18
CA PHE A 48 -12.81 10.24 -10.24
C PHE A 48 -12.94 9.73 -8.79
N SER A 49 -12.16 10.32 -7.90
CA SER A 49 -12.24 10.03 -6.47
C SER A 49 -12.02 11.31 -5.67
N PRO A 50 -13.02 11.79 -4.91
CA PRO A 50 -12.85 12.94 -4.03
C PRO A 50 -11.87 12.65 -2.90
N SER A 51 -10.60 12.97 -3.11
CA SER A 51 -9.51 12.46 -2.28
C SER A 51 -9.43 13.06 -0.89
N LYS A 52 -10.18 14.12 -0.61
CA LYS A 52 -10.36 14.62 0.76
C LYS A 52 -10.92 13.56 1.70
N MET A 53 -11.69 12.62 1.19
CA MET A 53 -12.23 11.47 1.95
C MET A 53 -11.16 10.50 2.45
N TRP A 54 -9.96 10.52 1.88
CA TRP A 54 -8.85 9.62 2.25
C TRP A 54 -8.07 10.07 3.48
N ILE A 55 -8.22 11.31 3.93
CA ILE A 55 -7.41 11.90 5.01
C ILE A 55 -7.50 11.08 6.29
N ALA A 56 -8.71 10.73 6.72
CA ALA A 56 -8.89 9.96 7.96
C ALA A 56 -8.28 8.55 7.84
N GLY A 57 -8.47 7.89 6.70
CA GLY A 57 -7.90 6.58 6.42
C GLY A 57 -6.37 6.60 6.39
N PHE A 58 -5.76 7.59 5.74
CA PHE A 58 -4.31 7.72 5.70
C PHE A 58 -3.71 8.01 7.08
N ASN A 59 -4.36 8.82 7.90
CA ASN A 59 -3.93 9.03 9.28
C ASN A 59 -3.98 7.74 10.12
N ALA A 60 -4.93 6.88 9.86
CA ALA A 60 -5.07 5.61 10.56
C ALA A 60 -4.13 4.52 10.05
N LEU A 61 -3.75 4.52 8.77
CA LEU A 61 -2.97 3.46 8.14
C LEU A 61 -1.54 3.39 8.70
N LYS A 62 -1.20 2.24 9.27
CA LYS A 62 0.13 1.96 9.84
C LYS A 62 1.00 1.09 8.94
N LYS A 63 0.40 0.46 7.93
CA LYS A 63 1.08 -0.45 7.00
C LYS A 63 1.60 0.30 5.77
N PRO A 64 2.64 -0.23 5.10
CA PRO A 64 3.11 0.35 3.85
C PRO A 64 2.01 0.32 2.80
N TYR A 65 2.01 1.30 1.90
CA TYR A 65 1.08 1.27 0.79
C TYR A 65 1.74 1.66 -0.54
N LEU A 66 1.21 1.07 -1.62
CA LEU A 66 1.56 1.35 -2.99
C LEU A 66 0.36 1.99 -3.69
N HIS A 67 0.60 3.01 -4.49
CA HIS A 67 -0.39 3.61 -5.36
C HIS A 67 -0.10 3.27 -6.82
N VAL A 68 -1.10 2.68 -7.50
CA VAL A 68 -1.04 2.40 -8.93
C VAL A 68 -1.62 3.60 -9.67
N ASN A 69 -0.74 4.37 -10.32
CA ASN A 69 -1.09 5.54 -11.13
C ASN A 69 -1.26 5.09 -12.59
N THR A 70 -2.45 4.69 -12.94
CA THR A 70 -2.78 4.20 -14.28
C THR A 70 -4.27 4.36 -14.58
N GLN A 71 -4.59 4.42 -15.86
CA GLN A 71 -5.97 4.37 -16.33
C GLN A 71 -6.44 2.93 -16.49
N TYR A 72 -7.77 2.75 -16.63
CA TYR A 72 -8.36 1.44 -16.86
C TYR A 72 -8.04 0.93 -18.27
N ASN A 73 -8.19 1.77 -19.29
CA ASN A 73 -7.84 1.47 -20.69
C ASN A 73 -6.44 1.99 -21.03
N ARG A 74 -5.73 1.31 -21.94
CA ARG A 74 -4.42 1.74 -22.44
C ARG A 74 -4.54 2.96 -23.35
N ASP A 75 -5.44 2.85 -24.34
CA ASP A 75 -5.57 3.80 -25.42
C ASP A 75 -6.91 4.54 -25.35
N ILE A 76 -6.96 5.72 -25.94
CA ILE A 76 -8.18 6.53 -26.03
C ILE A 76 -8.79 6.28 -27.40
N PRO A 77 -10.02 5.73 -27.49
CA PRO A 77 -10.71 5.53 -28.76
C PRO A 77 -11.31 6.85 -29.25
N TRP A 78 -10.49 7.68 -29.86
CA TRP A 78 -10.83 9.06 -30.22
C TRP A 78 -12.12 9.23 -31.02
N ASN A 79 -12.50 8.24 -31.83
CA ASN A 79 -13.70 8.29 -32.63
C ASN A 79 -14.96 7.82 -31.91
N ASP A 80 -14.82 7.03 -30.85
CA ASP A 80 -15.91 6.33 -30.15
C ASP A 80 -15.96 6.66 -28.66
N ILE A 81 -15.29 7.73 -28.24
CA ILE A 81 -15.24 8.13 -26.85
C ILE A 81 -16.58 8.70 -26.41
N ASP A 82 -17.11 8.18 -25.31
CA ASP A 82 -18.33 8.60 -24.67
C ASP A 82 -18.14 8.93 -23.17
N MET A 83 -19.23 9.28 -22.50
CA MET A 83 -19.20 9.60 -21.08
C MET A 83 -18.87 8.40 -20.20
N ASP A 84 -19.26 7.20 -20.61
CA ASP A 84 -18.98 5.98 -19.85
C ASP A 84 -17.50 5.64 -19.91
N PHE A 85 -16.90 5.77 -21.10
CA PHE A 85 -15.44 5.66 -21.24
C PHE A 85 -14.72 6.71 -20.40
N MET A 86 -15.16 7.97 -20.44
CA MET A 86 -14.55 9.04 -19.66
C MET A 86 -14.66 8.77 -18.16
N ASN A 87 -15.82 8.32 -17.67
CA ASN A 87 -16.02 8.00 -16.25
C ASN A 87 -15.13 6.84 -15.80
N LEU A 88 -14.84 5.89 -16.67
CA LEU A 88 -13.95 4.77 -16.37
C LEU A 88 -12.46 5.17 -16.37
N ASN A 89 -12.10 6.23 -17.11
CA ASN A 89 -10.72 6.62 -17.38
C ASN A 89 -10.41 8.06 -16.92
N GLN A 90 -10.70 8.36 -15.66
CA GLN A 90 -10.42 9.67 -15.05
C GLN A 90 -9.25 9.64 -14.05
N SER A 91 -8.23 8.81 -14.29
CA SER A 91 -7.06 8.76 -13.39
C SER A 91 -6.32 10.10 -13.33
N ALA A 92 -6.26 10.84 -14.45
CA ALA A 92 -5.68 12.18 -14.47
C ALA A 92 -6.32 13.14 -13.46
N HIS A 93 -7.58 12.93 -13.10
CA HIS A 93 -8.28 13.69 -12.07
C HIS A 93 -8.15 13.01 -10.69
N GLY A 94 -8.48 11.75 -10.58
CA GLY A 94 -8.43 11.01 -9.31
C GLY A 94 -7.04 10.91 -8.72
N ASP A 95 -6.04 10.57 -9.53
CA ASP A 95 -4.66 10.47 -9.10
C ASP A 95 -4.03 11.81 -8.74
N ARG A 96 -4.44 12.90 -9.39
CA ARG A 96 -3.96 14.24 -9.06
C ARG A 96 -4.38 14.64 -7.65
N GLU A 97 -5.65 14.48 -7.32
CA GLU A 97 -6.14 14.77 -5.97
C GLU A 97 -5.55 13.83 -4.93
N HIS A 98 -5.48 12.54 -5.23
CA HIS A 98 -4.88 11.55 -4.35
C HIS A 98 -3.41 11.86 -4.09
N GLY A 99 -2.64 12.18 -5.14
CA GLY A 99 -1.24 12.56 -5.04
C GLY A 99 -1.03 13.82 -4.22
N TYR A 100 -1.91 14.81 -4.37
CA TYR A 100 -1.88 16.05 -3.61
C TYR A 100 -2.08 15.82 -2.10
N ILE A 101 -3.11 15.06 -1.72
CA ILE A 101 -3.37 14.71 -0.33
C ILE A 101 -2.22 13.86 0.24
N ALA A 102 -1.81 12.84 -0.50
CA ALA A 102 -0.74 11.94 -0.07
C ALA A 102 0.61 12.68 0.10
N ALA A 103 0.94 13.62 -0.75
CA ALA A 103 2.16 14.43 -0.61
C ALA A 103 2.12 15.32 0.63
N ARG A 104 0.97 15.89 0.95
CA ARG A 104 0.80 16.75 2.14
C ARG A 104 0.87 15.97 3.44
N MET A 105 0.38 14.76 3.45
CA MET A 105 0.35 13.89 4.64
C MET A 105 1.65 13.11 4.80
N HIS A 106 2.50 13.11 3.79
CA HIS A 106 3.76 12.36 3.73
C HIS A 106 3.61 10.87 4.11
N PRO A 107 2.54 10.16 3.71
CA PRO A 107 2.44 8.75 4.00
C PRO A 107 3.58 7.99 3.31
N LYS A 108 4.13 7.00 3.97
CA LYS A 108 5.11 6.10 3.37
C LYS A 108 4.46 5.34 2.24
N ARG A 109 4.72 5.75 0.99
CA ARG A 109 4.13 5.13 -0.19
C ARG A 109 5.15 4.88 -1.30
N LYS A 110 4.85 3.88 -2.11
CA LYS A 110 5.43 3.67 -3.43
C LYS A 110 4.40 4.07 -4.48
N VAL A 111 4.82 4.71 -5.57
CA VAL A 111 3.99 4.96 -6.73
C VAL A 111 4.53 4.15 -7.90
N VAL A 112 3.63 3.43 -8.58
CA VAL A 112 3.92 2.72 -9.84
C VAL A 112 3.03 3.32 -10.91
N ALA A 113 3.63 3.90 -11.95
CA ALA A 113 2.94 4.49 -13.08
C ALA A 113 3.13 3.66 -14.34
N GLY A 114 2.14 3.72 -15.24
CA GLY A 114 2.09 3.00 -16.50
C GLY A 114 0.79 2.21 -16.65
N TYR A 115 0.59 1.55 -17.79
CA TYR A 115 -0.61 0.76 -17.99
C TYR A 115 -0.58 -0.51 -17.11
N TRP A 116 -1.63 -0.74 -16.36
CA TRP A 116 -1.66 -1.77 -15.30
C TRP A 116 -1.47 -3.22 -15.80
N LYS A 117 -1.71 -3.51 -17.08
CA LYS A 117 -1.43 -4.82 -17.71
C LYS A 117 -0.01 -4.94 -18.27
N ASP A 118 0.78 -3.88 -18.30
CA ASP A 118 2.15 -3.97 -18.81
C ASP A 118 3.02 -4.79 -17.85
N GLU A 119 3.81 -5.69 -18.40
CA GLU A 119 4.70 -6.57 -17.65
C GLU A 119 5.62 -5.78 -16.70
N ASN A 120 6.17 -4.66 -17.17
CA ASN A 120 7.03 -3.80 -16.33
C ASN A 120 6.29 -3.22 -15.13
N VAL A 121 4.99 -2.88 -15.27
CA VAL A 121 4.15 -2.38 -14.17
C VAL A 121 3.85 -3.52 -13.20
N GLN A 122 3.47 -4.69 -13.72
CA GLN A 122 3.22 -5.88 -12.93
C GLN A 122 4.45 -6.31 -12.13
N ASN A 123 5.62 -6.32 -12.75
CA ASN A 123 6.88 -6.64 -12.09
C ASN A 123 7.22 -5.65 -10.95
N LYS A 124 6.96 -4.35 -11.14
CA LYS A 124 7.17 -3.35 -10.09
C LYS A 124 6.22 -3.54 -8.89
N ILE A 125 4.98 -3.92 -9.18
CA ILE A 125 3.99 -4.24 -8.14
C ILE A 125 4.44 -5.49 -7.38
N ASP A 126 4.82 -6.56 -8.09
CA ASP A 126 5.29 -7.82 -7.51
C ASP A 126 6.51 -7.61 -6.60
N VAL A 127 7.53 -6.88 -7.06
CA VAL A 127 8.71 -6.55 -6.25
C VAL A 127 8.32 -5.82 -4.97
N TRP A 128 7.38 -4.87 -5.05
CA TRP A 128 6.91 -4.15 -3.87
C TRP A 128 6.14 -5.08 -2.92
N MET A 129 5.32 -5.97 -3.46
CA MET A 129 4.55 -6.94 -2.69
C MET A 129 5.47 -7.84 -1.88
N ARG A 130 6.48 -8.42 -2.52
CA ARG A 130 7.50 -9.25 -1.85
C ARG A 130 8.26 -8.48 -0.78
N ALA A 131 8.61 -7.21 -1.05
CA ALA A 131 9.25 -6.36 -0.07
C ALA A 131 8.35 -6.07 1.15
N ALA A 132 7.05 -5.84 0.93
CA ALA A 132 6.08 -5.63 2.01
C ALA A 132 5.92 -6.87 2.89
N VAL A 133 5.81 -8.05 2.27
CA VAL A 133 5.76 -9.34 2.98
C VAL A 133 7.06 -9.57 3.75
N GLY A 134 8.23 -9.40 3.11
CA GLY A 134 9.52 -9.55 3.77
C GLY A 134 9.69 -8.62 4.98
N ALA A 135 9.22 -7.37 4.89
CA ALA A 135 9.23 -6.43 6.01
C ALA A 135 8.27 -6.83 7.14
N ALA A 136 7.09 -7.38 6.80
CA ALA A 136 6.13 -7.88 7.78
C ALA A 136 6.66 -9.12 8.51
N GLU A 137 7.25 -10.07 7.78
CA GLU A 137 7.85 -11.28 8.35
C GLU A 137 9.10 -10.97 9.17
N SER A 138 9.93 -10.02 8.72
CA SER A 138 11.13 -9.59 9.47
C SER A 138 10.79 -9.11 10.88
N ARG A 139 9.65 -8.44 11.08
CA ARG A 139 9.21 -8.00 12.42
C ARG A 139 8.80 -9.13 13.35
N LYS A 140 8.53 -10.31 12.80
CA LYS A 140 8.18 -11.52 13.57
C LYS A 140 9.40 -12.39 13.87
N LEU A 141 10.55 -12.08 13.27
CA LEU A 141 11.78 -12.85 13.48
C LEU A 141 12.18 -12.83 14.95
N ARG A 142 12.62 -13.99 15.41
CA ARG A 142 13.28 -14.16 16.69
C ARG A 142 14.70 -14.60 16.44
N VAL A 143 15.66 -13.77 16.80
CA VAL A 143 17.08 -14.06 16.64
C VAL A 143 17.61 -14.64 17.94
N LEU A 144 18.06 -15.90 17.90
CA LEU A 144 18.78 -16.51 19.01
C LEU A 144 20.25 -16.19 18.89
N ARG A 145 20.77 -15.45 19.84
CA ARG A 145 22.22 -15.24 20.01
C ARG A 145 22.74 -16.21 21.07
N ILE A 146 23.70 -17.02 20.70
CA ILE A 146 24.41 -17.90 21.63
C ILE A 146 25.63 -17.14 22.12
N SER A 147 25.75 -17.00 23.45
CA SER A 147 26.75 -16.17 24.13
C SER A 147 26.51 -14.66 23.96
N ASP A 148 26.13 -14.03 25.03
CA ASP A 148 26.06 -12.57 25.16
C ASP A 148 26.56 -12.19 26.56
N ASN A 149 27.22 -11.05 26.65
CA ASN A 149 27.82 -10.61 27.89
C ASN A 149 26.78 -10.29 28.95
N MET A 150 25.72 -9.54 28.58
CA MET A 150 24.67 -9.11 29.51
C MET A 150 23.35 -8.92 28.74
N ARG A 151 22.34 -9.68 29.13
CA ARG A 151 21.06 -9.72 28.44
C ARG A 151 20.37 -8.35 28.26
N ASN A 152 20.33 -7.55 29.32
CA ASN A 152 19.55 -6.32 29.37
C ASN A 152 20.44 -5.05 29.41
N VAL A 153 21.71 -5.16 29.09
CA VAL A 153 22.61 -4.02 29.03
C VAL A 153 22.75 -3.50 27.62
N ALA A 154 22.45 -2.22 27.42
CA ALA A 154 22.38 -1.60 26.09
C ALA A 154 23.76 -1.43 25.42
N VAL A 155 24.83 -1.29 26.20
CA VAL A 155 26.16 -0.85 25.72
C VAL A 155 27.16 -1.99 25.56
N THR A 156 26.73 -3.24 25.66
CA THR A 156 27.56 -4.40 25.39
C THR A 156 27.47 -4.82 23.92
N ASP A 157 28.42 -5.55 23.42
CA ASP A 157 28.64 -6.03 22.06
C ASP A 157 27.49 -5.93 21.06
N GLY A 158 27.71 -5.23 19.95
CA GLY A 158 26.78 -5.09 18.83
C GLY A 158 25.59 -4.18 19.16
N ASP A 159 24.90 -3.73 18.12
CA ASP A 159 23.78 -2.80 18.27
C ASP A 159 22.43 -3.54 18.35
N LYS A 160 22.24 -4.28 19.45
CA LYS A 160 20.98 -4.98 19.73
C LYS A 160 19.80 -4.03 20.00
N ILE A 161 20.09 -2.82 20.48
CA ILE A 161 19.08 -1.77 20.69
C ILE A 161 18.55 -1.28 19.34
N GLU A 162 19.44 -0.96 18.40
CA GLU A 162 19.06 -0.54 17.05
C GLU A 162 18.31 -1.65 16.31
N ALA A 163 18.75 -2.90 16.45
CA ALA A 163 18.05 -4.06 15.88
C ALA A 163 16.62 -4.17 16.42
N GLN A 164 16.41 -4.02 17.71
CA GLN A 164 15.08 -4.05 18.31
C GLN A 164 14.23 -2.85 17.88
N ILE A 165 14.77 -1.64 17.86
CA ILE A 165 14.04 -0.42 17.51
C ILE A 165 13.64 -0.42 16.02
N LYS A 166 14.57 -0.75 15.12
CA LYS A 166 14.35 -0.66 13.66
C LYS A 166 13.73 -1.90 13.05
N LEU A 167 14.10 -3.06 13.53
CA LEU A 167 13.72 -4.34 12.93
C LEU A 167 12.67 -5.10 13.75
N GLY A 168 12.60 -4.84 15.06
CA GLY A 168 11.69 -5.51 15.98
C GLY A 168 12.20 -6.88 16.47
N TRP A 169 13.49 -7.16 16.29
CA TRP A 169 14.13 -8.43 16.66
C TRP A 169 14.44 -8.54 18.14
#